data_7d3dd7c557ae8d2932e6b4970b23f45c
#
_entry.id   7d3dd7c557ae8d2932e6b4970b23f45c
#
_cell.length_a   1.000
_cell.length_b   1.000
_cell.length_c   1.000
_cell.angle_alpha   90.00
_cell.angle_beta   90.00
_cell.angle_gamma   90.00
#
_symmetry.space_group_name_H-M   'P 1'
#
loop_
_entity.id
_entity.type
_entity.pdbx_description
1 polymer ?
#
loop_
_entity_poly.entity_id
_entity_poly.type
_entity_poly.pdbx_seq_one_letter_code
_entity_poly.pdbx_strand_id
1 'polypeptide(L)' 'MLEHKGVKYNITQEPNPKGKGLIYQYSINLKDPLKKLNASTFQEARKKVEKIIDENLHSSK' A
#
# COMPACT_ATOMS: atom_id res chain seq x y z
N MET A 1 -1.29 11.82 -1.17
CA MET A 1 -1.30 10.95 -2.35
C MET A 1 0.13 10.66 -2.78
N LEU A 2 0.41 9.40 -3.03
CA LEU A 2 1.75 8.97 -3.40
C LEU A 2 1.75 8.53 -4.85
N GLU A 3 2.94 8.48 -5.43
CA GLU A 3 3.08 8.08 -6.81
C GLU A 3 4.38 7.28 -7.00
N HIS A 4 4.30 6.22 -7.79
CA HIS A 4 5.45 5.37 -8.07
C HIS A 4 5.39 4.95 -9.53
N LYS A 5 6.38 5.37 -10.31
CA LYS A 5 6.47 5.04 -11.74
C LYS A 5 5.18 5.40 -12.49
N GLY A 6 4.62 6.54 -12.16
CA GLY A 6 3.41 7.01 -12.82
C GLY A 6 2.12 6.44 -12.28
N VAL A 7 2.20 5.57 -11.29
CA VAL A 7 1.01 4.96 -10.68
C VAL A 7 0.73 5.65 -9.35
N LYS A 8 -0.46 6.20 -9.23
CA LYS A 8 -0.86 6.89 -8.00
C LYS A 8 -1.46 5.90 -7.03
N TYR A 9 -1.14 6.08 -5.76
CA TYR A 9 -1.66 5.19 -4.72
C TYR A 9 -1.78 5.93 -3.41
N ASN A 10 -2.56 5.37 -2.51
CA ASN A 10 -2.75 5.91 -1.17
C ASN A 10 -2.42 4.84 -0.13
N ILE A 11 -1.88 5.28 0.99
CA ILE A 11 -1.68 4.42 2.15
C ILE A 11 -2.34 5.11 3.33
N THR A 12 -3.19 4.36 4.03
CA THR A 12 -3.81 4.82 5.26
C THR A 12 -3.40 3.91 6.41
N GLN A 13 -3.48 4.43 7.61
CA GLN A 13 -3.12 3.64 8.77
C GLN A 13 -4.25 3.73 9.80
N GLU A 14 -4.51 2.62 10.46
CA GLU A 14 -5.54 2.54 11.47
C GLU A 14 -5.00 1.80 12.68
N PRO A 15 -5.48 2.13 13.88
CA PRO A 15 -5.08 1.36 15.06
C PRO A 15 -5.61 -0.07 14.95
N ASN A 16 -4.79 -1.02 15.40
CA ASN A 16 -5.17 -2.42 15.37
C ASN A 16 -6.15 -2.68 16.53
N PRO A 17 -7.41 -3.04 16.23
CA PRO A 17 -8.39 -3.24 17.30
C PRO A 17 -8.14 -4.51 18.11
N LYS A 18 -7.33 -5.43 17.62
CA LYS A 18 -7.12 -6.70 18.29
C LYS A 18 -5.77 -6.82 18.96
N GLY A 19 -4.95 -5.80 18.90
CA GLY A 19 -3.62 -5.92 19.47
C GLY A 19 -2.84 -4.65 19.33
N LYS A 20 -1.53 -4.80 19.39
CA LYS A 20 -0.62 -3.66 19.32
C LYS A 20 -0.24 -3.37 17.88
N GLY A 21 0.09 -2.12 17.63
CA GLY A 21 0.58 -1.71 16.32
C GLY A 21 -0.50 -1.09 15.47
N LEU A 22 -0.17 -0.91 14.22
CA LEU A 22 -1.05 -0.27 13.26
C LEU A 22 -1.32 -1.21 12.10
N ILE A 23 -2.51 -1.12 11.56
CA ILE A 23 -2.87 -1.81 10.32
C ILE A 23 -2.79 -0.77 9.21
N TYR A 24 -2.04 -1.09 8.17
CA TYR A 24 -1.95 -0.24 7.00
C TYR A 24 -2.86 -0.76 5.91
N GLN A 25 -3.45 0.17 5.18
CA GLN A 25 -4.29 -0.16 4.04
C GLN A 25 -3.82 0.67 2.85
N TYR A 26 -3.94 0.11 1.67
CA TYR A 26 -3.51 0.81 0.47
C TYR A 26 -4.53 0.63 -0.64
N SER A 27 -4.54 1.57 -1.57
CA SER A 27 -5.30 1.44 -2.80
C SER A 27 -4.46 1.96 -3.94
N ILE A 28 -4.47 1.25 -5.04
CA ILE A 28 -3.69 1.60 -6.22
C ILE A 28 -4.63 2.20 -7.25
N ASN A 29 -4.16 3.27 -7.92
CA ASN A 29 -4.93 3.99 -8.93
C ASN A 29 -6.17 4.68 -8.38
N LEU A 30 -6.29 4.76 -7.07
CA LEU A 30 -7.41 5.44 -6.40
C LEU A 30 -8.78 4.87 -6.76
N LYS A 31 -8.81 3.80 -7.53
CA LYS A 31 -10.07 3.15 -7.92
C LYS A 31 -10.25 1.79 -7.27
N ASP A 32 -9.16 1.18 -6.88
CA ASP A 32 -9.22 -0.14 -6.27
C ASP A 32 -9.70 -0.03 -4.83
N PRO A 33 -10.39 -1.05 -4.32
CA PRO A 33 -10.74 -1.06 -2.91
C PRO A 33 -9.50 -1.10 -2.03
N LEU A 34 -9.64 -0.62 -0.82
CA LEU A 34 -8.54 -0.65 0.14
C LEU A 34 -8.20 -2.09 0.49
N LYS A 35 -6.91 -2.39 0.51
CA LYS A 35 -6.41 -3.72 0.87
C LYS A 35 -5.53 -3.60 2.09
N LYS A 36 -5.59 -4.60 2.94
CA LYS A 36 -4.80 -4.61 4.16
C LYS A 36 -3.36 -4.97 3.87
N LEU A 37 -2.47 -4.40 4.66
CA LEU A 37 -1.04 -4.56 4.47
C LEU A 37 -0.37 -4.64 5.83
N ASN A 38 0.50 -5.62 6.00
CA ASN A 38 1.26 -5.77 7.23
C ASN A 38 2.57 -5.03 7.11
N ALA A 39 2.82 -4.12 8.05
CA ALA A 39 4.07 -3.37 8.07
C ALA A 39 4.29 -2.84 9.47
N SER A 40 5.55 -2.58 9.80
CA SER A 40 5.90 -2.02 11.11
C SER A 40 5.94 -0.50 11.07
N THR A 41 6.25 0.07 9.93
CA THR A 41 6.35 1.51 9.78
C THR A 41 5.70 1.93 8.46
N PHE A 42 5.45 3.23 8.35
CA PHE A 42 4.90 3.77 7.12
C PHE A 42 5.85 3.55 5.93
N GLN A 43 7.15 3.71 6.17
CA GLN A 43 8.12 3.49 5.10
C GLN A 43 8.11 2.06 4.62
N GLU A 44 7.97 1.11 5.54
CA GLU A 44 7.89 -0.29 5.17
C GLU A 44 6.64 -0.56 4.35
N ALA A 45 5.51 0.01 4.77
CA ALA A 45 4.27 -0.13 4.02
C ALA A 45 4.45 0.42 2.61
N ARG A 46 5.08 1.58 2.48
CA ARG A 46 5.31 2.20 1.19
C ARG A 46 6.14 1.30 0.28
N LYS A 47 7.22 0.75 0.82
CA LYS A 47 8.08 -0.13 0.03
C LYS A 47 7.33 -1.35 -0.45
N LYS A 48 6.46 -1.90 0.39
CA LYS A 48 5.67 -3.06 0.00
C LYS A 48 4.70 -2.73 -1.12
N VAL A 49 4.05 -1.58 -1.04
CA VAL A 49 3.13 -1.16 -2.09
C VAL A 49 3.89 -0.89 -3.39
N GLU A 50 5.04 -0.26 -3.30
CA GLU A 50 5.85 0.00 -4.48
C GLU A 50 6.28 -1.30 -5.16
N LYS A 51 6.59 -2.31 -4.37
CA LYS A 51 6.93 -3.60 -4.93
C LYS A 51 5.74 -4.22 -5.65
N ILE A 52 4.54 -4.09 -5.09
CA ILE A 52 3.33 -4.58 -5.75
C ILE A 52 3.13 -3.87 -7.07
N ILE A 53 3.33 -2.56 -7.09
CA ILE A 53 3.20 -1.79 -8.32
C ILE A 53 4.22 -2.26 -9.37
N ASP A 54 5.46 -2.45 -8.94
CA ASP A 54 6.50 -2.93 -9.84
C ASP A 54 6.13 -4.27 -10.46
N GLU A 55 5.62 -5.18 -9.64
CA GLU A 55 5.24 -6.49 -10.13
C GLU A 55 4.09 -6.40 -11.13
N ASN A 56 3.14 -5.52 -10.87
CA ASN A 56 2.05 -5.32 -11.80
C ASN A 56 2.52 -4.75 -13.13
N LEU A 57 3.44 -3.80 -13.08
CA LEU A 57 4.00 -3.24 -14.30
C LEU A 57 4.79 -4.27 -15.08
N HIS A 58 5.46 -5.15 -14.37
CA HIS A 58 6.25 -6.21 -15.01
C HIS A 58 5.35 -7.26 -15.65
N SER A 59 4.25 -7.58 -15.00
CA SER A 59 3.32 -8.60 -15.49
C SER A 59 2.44 -8.09 -16.61
N SER A 60 2.30 -6.80 -16.70
CA SER A 60 1.41 -6.17 -17.64
C SER A 60 2.01 -6.20 -19.04
N LYS A 61 1.31 -6.78 -19.94
CA LYS A 61 1.77 -6.82 -21.32
C LYS A 61 0.72 -6.36 -22.25
#